data_c761a94f46aee5c96b648ffc4b1bf696
#
_entry.id   c761a94f46aee5c96b648ffc4b1bf696
#
_cell.length_a   1.000
_cell.length_b   1.000
_cell.length_c   1.000
_cell.angle_alpha   90.00
_cell.angle_beta   90.00
_cell.angle_gamma   90.00
#
_symmetry.space_group_name_H-M   'P 1'
#
loop_
_entity.id
_entity.type
_entity.pdbx_description
1 polymer ?
#
loop_
_entity_poly.entity_id
_entity_poly.type
_entity_poly.pdbx_seq_one_letter_code
_entity_poly.pdbx_strand_id
1 'polypeptide(L)'
;MSSATTARRASRLLAPPRPGRLGAWAYALRTTNPPPDRDVRTLDVVTKWLVVTRAAVLAMTVLAGLVAGLLAVRAEGFSLPLLLLALLGITLAHACNNIMNDLSDTDIGLDTRAYPRALYAPHPILSGMVRRRQLGLAVIGLNLACFVIMVVLATQRGWPVVAFAVSGIALSVAYTSPPLRLKARGLGEPDVFVVWGPLMIAGTYFSAVGELPWQVWLASVPYGLLCTTVLMGKHIDKIPYDGPTGTRTLPVVLGEARARSVTIGLLVGVYVTTGLAVVVGALPWPVLAVAGALPLLRKVAKALRDPRPDEPPEGFPVWPLWFAALCFVHVRRAAGLLVLGLLVAAVLDIGLPLSS
;
A
#
# COMPACT_ATOMS: atom_id res chain seq x y z
N MET A 1 17.55 2.10 -25.39
CA MET A 1 18.16 2.02 -24.03
C MET A 1 17.18 1.28 -23.13
N SER A 2 17.55 0.21 -22.80
CA SER A 2 17.13 -1.15 -22.48
C SER A 2 16.33 -1.26 -21.17
N SER A 3 15.40 -2.23 -21.12
CA SER A 3 14.77 -2.80 -19.91
C SER A 3 15.79 -3.07 -18.78
N ALA A 4 17.04 -3.35 -19.14
CA ALA A 4 18.19 -3.46 -18.26
C ALA A 4 18.45 -2.22 -17.36
N THR A 5 18.14 -1.00 -17.82
CA THR A 5 18.37 0.21 -17.02
C THR A 5 17.30 0.37 -15.92
N THR A 6 16.10 -0.13 -16.15
CA THR A 6 15.02 -0.16 -15.14
C THR A 6 15.30 -1.27 -14.12
N ALA A 7 15.78 -2.43 -14.57
CA ALA A 7 16.25 -3.51 -13.71
C ALA A 7 17.49 -3.09 -12.86
N ARG A 8 18.48 -2.39 -13.43
CA ARG A 8 19.63 -1.83 -12.69
C ARG A 8 19.21 -0.77 -11.65
N ARG A 9 18.15 -0.04 -11.86
CA ARG A 9 17.64 0.93 -10.87
C ARG A 9 16.83 0.24 -9.78
N ALA A 10 16.10 -0.81 -10.11
CA ALA A 10 15.51 -1.72 -9.13
C ALA A 10 16.60 -2.42 -8.30
N SER A 11 17.68 -2.89 -8.94
CA SER A 11 18.80 -3.51 -8.24
C SER A 11 19.59 -2.56 -7.31
N ARG A 12 19.64 -1.26 -7.61
CA ARG A 12 20.25 -0.27 -6.69
C ARG A 12 19.41 0.01 -5.45
N LEU A 13 18.09 -0.16 -5.52
CA LEU A 13 17.22 -0.14 -4.34
C LEU A 13 17.43 -1.36 -3.44
N LEU A 14 18.09 -2.38 -3.95
CA LEU A 14 18.30 -3.71 -3.39
C LEU A 14 19.78 -4.05 -3.20
N ALA A 15 20.61 -3.01 -3.07
CA ALA A 15 22.01 -3.20 -2.65
C ALA A 15 22.06 -4.18 -1.48
N PRO A 16 23.05 -5.10 -1.45
CA PRO A 16 23.20 -6.07 -0.38
C PRO A 16 23.10 -5.38 0.97
N PRO A 17 22.51 -6.03 1.98
CA PRO A 17 22.34 -5.43 3.29
C PRO A 17 23.72 -5.07 3.88
N ARG A 18 23.80 -3.91 4.54
CA ARG A 18 24.96 -3.61 5.37
C ARG A 18 25.07 -4.67 6.48
N PRO A 19 26.28 -5.08 6.88
CA PRO A 19 26.42 -6.04 7.96
C PRO A 19 25.81 -5.51 9.27
N GLY A 20 25.26 -6.43 10.09
CA GLY A 20 24.68 -6.11 11.39
C GLY A 20 23.15 -5.99 11.40
N ARG A 21 22.58 -5.78 12.60
CA ARG A 21 21.12 -5.73 12.82
C ARG A 21 20.45 -4.55 12.11
N LEU A 22 21.03 -3.35 12.19
CA LEU A 22 20.51 -2.16 11.53
C LEU A 22 20.43 -2.32 10.00
N GLY A 23 21.45 -2.98 9.42
CA GLY A 23 21.45 -3.32 7.99
C GLY A 23 20.32 -4.27 7.63
N ALA A 24 20.05 -5.27 8.47
CA ALA A 24 18.95 -6.22 8.29
C ALA A 24 17.58 -5.52 8.39
N TRP A 25 17.38 -4.63 9.35
CA TRP A 25 16.13 -3.85 9.48
C TRP A 25 15.91 -2.96 8.28
N ALA A 26 16.94 -2.21 7.85
CA ALA A 26 16.85 -1.37 6.66
C ALA A 26 16.57 -2.17 5.38
N TYR A 27 17.07 -3.40 5.28
CA TYR A 27 16.79 -4.30 4.16
C TYR A 27 15.33 -4.79 4.19
N ALA A 28 14.84 -5.27 5.34
CA ALA A 28 13.47 -5.71 5.51
C ALA A 28 12.46 -4.58 5.26
N LEU A 29 12.75 -3.35 5.70
CA LEU A 29 11.93 -2.15 5.44
C LEU A 29 11.87 -1.76 3.94
N ARG A 30 12.82 -2.23 3.12
CA ARG A 30 12.85 -1.92 1.68
C ARG A 30 12.30 -3.02 0.80
N THR A 31 12.39 -4.29 1.25
CA THR A 31 12.19 -5.45 0.39
C THR A 31 11.09 -6.40 0.86
N THR A 32 10.61 -6.29 2.07
CA THR A 32 9.80 -7.33 2.77
C THR A 32 10.52 -8.66 2.99
N ASN A 33 11.81 -8.73 2.67
CA ASN A 33 12.63 -9.94 2.79
C ASN A 33 13.66 -9.80 3.90
N PRO A 34 14.05 -10.88 4.57
CA PRO A 34 15.27 -10.89 5.38
C PRO A 34 16.49 -10.80 4.48
N PRO A 35 17.69 -10.44 5.02
CA PRO A 35 18.93 -10.56 4.28
C PRO A 35 19.11 -11.98 3.69
N PRO A 36 19.57 -12.11 2.43
CA PRO A 36 19.58 -13.40 1.72
C PRO A 36 20.48 -14.47 2.36
N ASP A 37 21.48 -14.04 3.13
CA ASP A 37 22.48 -14.86 3.82
C ASP A 37 22.03 -15.37 5.21
N ARG A 38 20.81 -15.02 5.66
CA ARG A 38 20.32 -15.36 7.00
C ARG A 38 19.24 -16.41 6.99
N ASP A 39 19.39 -17.42 7.86
CA ASP A 39 18.30 -18.36 8.13
C ASP A 39 17.13 -17.62 8.80
N VAL A 40 15.95 -17.76 8.22
CA VAL A 40 14.70 -17.14 8.70
C VAL A 40 14.34 -17.50 10.14
N ARG A 41 14.83 -18.66 10.63
CA ARG A 41 14.57 -19.15 11.99
C ARG A 41 15.42 -18.44 13.04
N THR A 42 16.58 -17.91 12.65
CA THR A 42 17.56 -17.27 13.54
C THR A 42 17.52 -15.75 13.49
N LEU A 43 16.57 -15.17 12.77
CA LEU A 43 16.40 -13.73 12.69
C LEU A 43 16.14 -13.11 14.07
N ASP A 44 16.69 -11.92 14.31
CA ASP A 44 16.34 -11.12 15.45
C ASP A 44 14.84 -10.73 15.42
N VAL A 45 14.28 -10.46 16.59
CA VAL A 45 12.84 -10.21 16.76
C VAL A 45 12.34 -9.08 15.85
N VAL A 46 13.11 -7.99 15.72
CA VAL A 46 12.69 -6.83 14.92
C VAL A 46 12.68 -7.20 13.44
N THR A 47 13.77 -7.75 12.90
CA THR A 47 13.81 -8.21 11.49
C THR A 47 12.66 -9.18 11.19
N LYS A 48 12.42 -10.13 12.09
CA LYS A 48 11.34 -11.10 11.96
C LYS A 48 9.97 -10.42 11.79
N TRP A 49 9.61 -9.51 12.70
CA TRP A 49 8.32 -8.83 12.64
C TRP A 49 8.20 -7.83 11.50
N LEU A 50 9.30 -7.18 11.07
CA LEU A 50 9.30 -6.36 9.86
C LEU A 50 8.96 -7.18 8.60
N VAL A 51 9.49 -8.41 8.51
CA VAL A 51 9.15 -9.33 7.40
C VAL A 51 7.71 -9.84 7.51
N VAL A 52 7.30 -10.28 8.70
CA VAL A 52 5.95 -10.81 8.97
C VAL A 52 4.86 -9.78 8.65
N THR A 53 5.04 -8.53 9.07
CA THR A 53 4.10 -7.44 8.83
C THR A 53 4.20 -6.85 7.42
N ARG A 54 5.16 -7.32 6.60
CA ARG A 54 5.47 -6.77 5.27
C ARG A 54 5.76 -5.27 5.34
N ALA A 55 6.66 -4.88 6.24
CA ALA A 55 6.90 -3.48 6.60
C ALA A 55 7.24 -2.56 5.42
N ALA A 56 7.88 -3.06 4.34
CA ALA A 56 8.13 -2.29 3.14
C ALA A 56 6.85 -1.79 2.45
N VAL A 57 5.73 -2.52 2.57
CA VAL A 57 4.44 -2.12 1.99
C VAL A 57 3.71 -1.13 2.90
N LEU A 58 3.98 -1.14 4.22
CA LEU A 58 3.41 -0.17 5.17
C LEU A 58 3.78 1.28 4.81
N ALA A 59 4.89 1.48 4.07
CA ALA A 59 5.26 2.80 3.53
C ALA A 59 4.12 3.44 2.71
N MET A 60 3.27 2.66 2.04
CA MET A 60 2.11 3.19 1.33
C MET A 60 1.09 3.81 2.31
N THR A 61 0.84 3.16 3.45
CA THR A 61 -0.06 3.71 4.49
C THR A 61 0.52 4.95 5.15
N VAL A 62 1.83 4.95 5.42
CA VAL A 62 2.50 6.15 5.97
C VAL A 62 2.39 7.32 4.99
N LEU A 63 2.57 7.08 3.68
CA LEU A 63 2.40 8.12 2.66
C LEU A 63 0.94 8.63 2.59
N ALA A 64 -0.08 7.74 2.71
CA ALA A 64 -1.48 8.17 2.80
C ALA A 64 -1.71 9.10 4.01
N GLY A 65 -1.19 8.72 5.18
CA GLY A 65 -1.28 9.54 6.37
C GLY A 65 -0.52 10.88 6.27
N LEU A 66 0.63 10.90 5.55
CA LEU A 66 1.35 12.14 5.25
C LEU A 66 0.55 13.05 4.31
N VAL A 67 -0.11 12.49 3.28
CA VAL A 67 -1.01 13.27 2.42
C VAL A 67 -2.12 13.89 3.25
N ALA A 68 -2.80 13.10 4.11
CA ALA A 68 -3.84 13.60 5.00
C ALA A 68 -3.34 14.68 5.95
N GLY A 69 -2.18 14.47 6.58
CA GLY A 69 -1.58 15.42 7.52
C GLY A 69 -1.17 16.75 6.87
N LEU A 70 -0.60 16.69 5.65
CA LEU A 70 -0.21 17.89 4.92
C LEU A 70 -1.43 18.67 4.38
N LEU A 71 -2.53 17.97 4.05
CA LEU A 71 -3.80 18.63 3.76
C LEU A 71 -4.40 19.30 5.01
N ALA A 72 -4.17 18.71 6.19
CA ALA A 72 -4.76 19.14 7.46
C ALA A 72 -3.98 20.28 8.16
N VAL A 73 -2.67 20.39 7.91
CA VAL A 73 -1.72 21.19 8.75
C VAL A 73 -2.08 22.66 8.90
N ARG A 74 -2.82 23.24 7.95
CA ARG A 74 -3.29 24.63 7.95
C ARG A 74 -4.77 24.78 8.28
N ALA A 75 -5.48 23.66 8.47
CA ALA A 75 -6.90 23.69 8.79
C ALA A 75 -7.12 24.13 10.25
N GLU A 76 -8.18 24.89 10.49
CA GLU A 76 -8.61 25.21 11.84
C GLU A 76 -8.91 23.93 12.63
N GLY A 77 -8.55 23.90 13.91
CA GLY A 77 -8.71 22.71 14.74
C GLY A 77 -7.67 21.59 14.53
N PHE A 78 -6.64 21.81 13.68
CA PHE A 78 -5.56 20.84 13.48
C PHE A 78 -4.87 20.45 14.78
N SER A 79 -4.68 19.15 14.98
CA SER A 79 -3.97 18.57 16.13
C SER A 79 -2.93 17.57 15.67
N LEU A 80 -1.64 17.92 15.82
CA LEU A 80 -0.53 17.01 15.50
C LEU A 80 -0.56 15.72 16.33
N PRO A 81 -0.84 15.72 17.65
CA PRO A 81 -0.96 14.47 18.42
C PRO A 81 -2.05 13.53 17.88
N LEU A 82 -3.22 14.06 17.50
CA LEU A 82 -4.30 13.24 16.95
C LEU A 82 -3.94 12.73 15.55
N LEU A 83 -3.26 13.53 14.72
CA LEU A 83 -2.72 13.07 13.44
C LEU A 83 -1.75 11.89 13.62
N LEU A 84 -0.79 12.02 14.54
CA LEU A 84 0.21 10.97 14.79
C LEU A 84 -0.45 9.70 15.35
N LEU A 85 -1.46 9.85 16.20
CA LEU A 85 -2.23 8.73 16.74
C LEU A 85 -3.05 8.04 15.64
N ALA A 86 -3.70 8.79 14.76
CA ALA A 86 -4.41 8.25 13.60
C ALA A 86 -3.45 7.53 12.63
N LEU A 87 -2.29 8.12 12.32
CA LEU A 87 -1.26 7.51 11.49
C LEU A 87 -0.75 6.20 12.09
N LEU A 88 -0.53 6.15 13.40
CA LEU A 88 -0.18 4.92 14.10
C LEU A 88 -1.30 3.88 13.94
N GLY A 89 -2.56 4.27 14.17
CA GLY A 89 -3.73 3.39 14.07
C GLY A 89 -3.86 2.74 12.70
N ILE A 90 -3.83 3.53 11.60
CA ILE A 90 -3.93 2.97 10.24
C ILE A 90 -2.72 2.10 9.87
N THR A 91 -1.52 2.40 10.41
CA THR A 91 -0.32 1.60 10.18
C THR A 91 -0.40 0.25 10.88
N LEU A 92 -0.86 0.22 12.13
CA LEU A 92 -1.10 -1.02 12.87
C LEU A 92 -2.22 -1.86 12.25
N ALA A 93 -3.31 -1.22 11.78
CA ALA A 93 -4.40 -1.88 11.06
C ALA A 93 -3.90 -2.54 9.77
N HIS A 94 -3.06 -1.86 8.98
CA HIS A 94 -2.46 -2.45 7.78
C HIS A 94 -1.52 -3.62 8.12
N ALA A 95 -0.68 -3.49 9.15
CA ALA A 95 0.16 -4.59 9.61
C ALA A 95 -0.67 -5.81 10.04
N CYS A 96 -1.77 -5.57 10.78
CA CYS A 96 -2.73 -6.59 11.17
C CYS A 96 -3.36 -7.28 9.95
N ASN A 97 -3.83 -6.50 8.96
CA ASN A 97 -4.41 -7.03 7.73
C ASN A 97 -3.43 -7.93 6.95
N ASN A 98 -2.14 -7.56 6.89
CA ASN A 98 -1.11 -8.40 6.27
C ASN A 98 -0.96 -9.76 6.96
N ILE A 99 -1.01 -9.80 8.30
CA ILE A 99 -0.95 -11.04 9.07
C ILE A 99 -2.25 -11.85 8.90
N MET A 100 -3.41 -11.21 8.93
CA MET A 100 -4.71 -11.85 8.71
C MET A 100 -4.78 -12.50 7.33
N ASN A 101 -4.26 -11.86 6.30
CA ASN A 101 -4.18 -12.42 4.95
C ASN A 101 -3.32 -13.69 4.91
N ASP A 102 -2.14 -13.70 5.55
CA ASP A 102 -1.27 -14.88 5.60
C ASP A 102 -1.93 -16.02 6.40
N LEU A 103 -2.67 -15.72 7.48
CA LEU A 103 -3.42 -16.72 8.24
C LEU A 103 -4.58 -17.29 7.42
N SER A 104 -5.44 -16.43 6.86
CA SER A 104 -6.62 -16.83 6.12
C SER A 104 -6.27 -17.61 4.85
N ASP A 105 -5.28 -17.13 4.07
CA ASP A 105 -4.87 -17.80 2.83
C ASP A 105 -4.20 -19.16 3.13
N THR A 106 -3.54 -19.32 4.29
CA THR A 106 -3.02 -20.62 4.76
C THR A 106 -4.16 -21.55 5.20
N ASP A 107 -5.13 -21.05 5.97
CA ASP A 107 -6.23 -21.86 6.50
C ASP A 107 -7.14 -22.41 5.39
N ILE A 108 -7.33 -21.69 4.30
CA ILE A 108 -8.10 -22.16 3.13
C ILE A 108 -7.25 -22.94 2.12
N GLY A 109 -5.96 -23.15 2.41
CA GLY A 109 -5.05 -23.93 1.54
C GLY A 109 -4.62 -23.19 0.26
N LEU A 110 -4.83 -21.88 0.16
CA LEU A 110 -4.38 -21.06 -0.99
C LEU A 110 -2.87 -20.88 -0.95
N ASP A 111 -2.31 -20.51 0.20
CA ASP A 111 -0.87 -20.33 0.36
C ASP A 111 -0.17 -21.67 0.51
N THR A 112 0.57 -22.06 -0.52
CA THR A 112 1.44 -23.23 -0.56
C THR A 112 2.89 -22.79 -0.82
N ARG A 113 3.85 -23.73 -0.73
CA ARG A 113 5.25 -23.45 -1.06
C ARG A 113 5.47 -23.07 -2.53
N ALA A 114 4.58 -23.50 -3.42
CA ALA A 114 4.61 -23.19 -4.85
C ALA A 114 3.80 -21.93 -5.22
N TYR A 115 3.07 -21.34 -4.27
CA TYR A 115 2.27 -20.16 -4.52
C TYR A 115 3.11 -18.87 -4.41
N PRO A 116 2.84 -17.85 -5.23
CA PRO A 116 3.67 -16.64 -5.31
C PRO A 116 4.01 -16.00 -3.97
N ARG A 117 3.11 -16.08 -2.98
CA ARG A 117 3.36 -15.54 -1.64
C ARG A 117 4.63 -16.13 -0.98
N ALA A 118 4.87 -17.41 -1.18
CA ALA A 118 6.06 -18.10 -0.65
C ALA A 118 7.29 -17.96 -1.57
N LEU A 119 7.09 -17.61 -2.85
CA LEU A 119 8.17 -17.47 -3.82
C LEU A 119 8.89 -16.13 -3.71
N TYR A 120 8.15 -15.01 -3.54
CA TYR A 120 8.76 -13.67 -3.50
C TYR A 120 9.27 -13.25 -2.12
N ALA A 121 8.79 -13.87 -1.05
CA ALA A 121 9.24 -13.60 0.32
C ALA A 121 8.97 -14.81 1.22
N PRO A 122 9.79 -15.07 2.26
CA PRO A 122 9.52 -16.14 3.21
C PRO A 122 8.12 -16.00 3.82
N HIS A 123 7.31 -17.04 3.64
CA HIS A 123 5.98 -17.07 4.24
C HIS A 123 6.10 -17.33 5.74
N PRO A 124 5.46 -16.53 6.62
CA PRO A 124 5.66 -16.61 8.07
C PRO A 124 5.52 -18.02 8.65
N ILE A 125 4.46 -18.75 8.26
CA ILE A 125 4.16 -20.10 8.77
C ILE A 125 4.95 -21.15 8.00
N LEU A 126 4.90 -21.14 6.66
CA LEU A 126 5.47 -22.20 5.83
C LEU A 126 6.99 -22.29 5.90
N SER A 127 7.67 -21.17 6.19
CA SER A 127 9.12 -21.12 6.41
C SER A 127 9.53 -21.51 7.84
N GLY A 128 8.57 -21.64 8.77
CA GLY A 128 8.85 -21.85 10.18
C GLY A 128 9.37 -20.64 10.93
N MET A 129 9.26 -19.43 10.35
CA MET A 129 9.69 -18.18 10.99
C MET A 129 8.92 -17.89 12.28
N VAL A 130 7.59 -18.10 12.24
CA VAL A 130 6.69 -17.94 13.38
C VAL A 130 5.65 -19.08 13.41
N ARG A 131 5.16 -19.39 14.61
CA ARG A 131 4.06 -20.33 14.80
C ARG A 131 2.72 -19.66 14.53
N ARG A 132 1.73 -20.40 14.02
CA ARG A 132 0.36 -19.92 13.78
C ARG A 132 -0.23 -19.22 15.02
N ARG A 133 -0.01 -19.79 16.24
CA ARG A 133 -0.47 -19.18 17.52
C ARG A 133 0.14 -17.78 17.74
N GLN A 134 1.41 -17.58 17.40
CA GLN A 134 2.06 -16.27 17.55
C GLN A 134 1.45 -15.22 16.63
N LEU A 135 1.11 -15.60 15.38
CA LEU A 135 0.39 -14.71 14.47
C LEU A 135 -1.01 -14.38 14.99
N GLY A 136 -1.75 -15.37 15.49
CA GLY A 136 -3.07 -15.14 16.11
C GLY A 136 -3.01 -14.17 17.28
N LEU A 137 -2.03 -14.33 18.18
CA LEU A 137 -1.82 -13.41 19.29
C LEU A 137 -1.43 -12.00 18.82
N ALA A 138 -0.62 -11.89 17.76
CA ALA A 138 -0.27 -10.61 17.17
C ALA A 138 -1.50 -9.91 16.59
N VAL A 139 -2.38 -10.64 15.88
CA VAL A 139 -3.64 -10.10 15.35
C VAL A 139 -4.52 -9.57 16.49
N ILE A 140 -4.67 -10.32 17.58
CA ILE A 140 -5.45 -9.89 18.73
C ILE A 140 -4.84 -8.61 19.35
N GLY A 141 -3.52 -8.59 19.59
CA GLY A 141 -2.84 -7.44 20.18
C GLY A 141 -2.91 -6.19 19.29
N LEU A 142 -2.72 -6.33 17.97
CA LEU A 142 -2.82 -5.23 17.03
C LEU A 142 -4.26 -4.68 16.93
N ASN A 143 -5.27 -5.54 16.89
CA ASN A 143 -6.67 -5.10 16.90
C ASN A 143 -7.04 -4.41 18.20
N LEU A 144 -6.55 -4.90 19.35
CA LEU A 144 -6.77 -4.25 20.65
C LEU A 144 -6.12 -2.86 20.67
N ALA A 145 -4.89 -2.72 20.18
CA ALA A 145 -4.21 -1.43 20.05
C ALA A 145 -4.99 -0.47 19.13
N CYS A 146 -5.46 -0.95 17.97
CA CYS A 146 -6.30 -0.17 17.07
C CYS A 146 -7.61 0.26 17.73
N PHE A 147 -8.24 -0.63 18.52
CA PHE A 147 -9.46 -0.33 19.26
C PHE A 147 -9.23 0.78 20.29
N VAL A 148 -8.15 0.69 21.07
CA VAL A 148 -7.78 1.73 22.06
C VAL A 148 -7.55 3.07 21.35
N ILE A 149 -6.80 3.08 20.24
CA ILE A 149 -6.55 4.29 19.45
C ILE A 149 -7.89 4.87 18.92
N MET A 150 -8.76 4.03 18.38
CA MET A 150 -10.09 4.46 17.92
C MET A 150 -10.88 5.11 19.05
N VAL A 151 -10.93 4.50 20.24
CA VAL A 151 -11.64 5.06 21.40
C VAL A 151 -11.06 6.42 21.78
N VAL A 152 -9.72 6.55 21.91
CA VAL A 152 -9.08 7.83 22.22
C VAL A 152 -9.40 8.89 21.17
N LEU A 153 -9.31 8.58 19.89
CA LEU A 153 -9.66 9.50 18.83
C LEU A 153 -11.16 9.87 18.85
N ALA A 154 -12.04 8.91 19.12
CA ALA A 154 -13.48 9.12 19.17
C ALA A 154 -13.89 10.00 20.37
N THR A 155 -13.21 9.93 21.52
CA THR A 155 -13.44 10.86 22.63
C THR A 155 -13.11 12.32 22.30
N GLN A 156 -12.22 12.56 21.33
CA GLN A 156 -11.78 13.88 20.92
C GLN A 156 -12.56 14.42 19.69
N ARG A 157 -13.00 13.53 18.78
CA ARG A 157 -13.56 13.89 17.47
C ARG A 157 -14.95 13.32 17.21
N GLY A 158 -15.48 12.55 18.15
CA GLY A 158 -16.84 12.00 18.05
C GLY A 158 -16.96 10.72 17.23
N TRP A 159 -18.22 10.33 17.01
CA TRP A 159 -18.60 9.06 16.37
C TRP A 159 -18.10 8.85 14.93
N PRO A 160 -17.82 9.89 14.09
CA PRO A 160 -17.33 9.64 12.73
C PRO A 160 -16.01 8.87 12.70
N VAL A 161 -15.15 9.02 13.73
CA VAL A 161 -13.93 8.21 13.87
C VAL A 161 -14.28 6.73 13.95
N VAL A 162 -15.31 6.38 14.73
CA VAL A 162 -15.79 4.99 14.85
C VAL A 162 -16.29 4.48 13.50
N ALA A 163 -17.03 5.31 12.75
CA ALA A 163 -17.52 4.94 11.43
C ALA A 163 -16.37 4.64 10.45
N PHE A 164 -15.32 5.50 10.40
CA PHE A 164 -14.12 5.24 9.58
C PHE A 164 -13.40 3.96 9.98
N ALA A 165 -13.19 3.75 11.29
CA ALA A 165 -12.50 2.57 11.81
C ALA A 165 -13.27 1.28 11.52
N VAL A 166 -14.59 1.27 11.80
CA VAL A 166 -15.45 0.10 11.56
C VAL A 166 -15.55 -0.21 10.07
N SER A 167 -15.69 0.80 9.21
CA SER A 167 -15.69 0.61 7.76
C SER A 167 -14.38 0.00 7.27
N GLY A 168 -13.23 0.50 7.76
CA GLY A 168 -11.90 -0.05 7.42
C GLY A 168 -11.73 -1.49 7.88
N ILE A 169 -12.15 -1.84 9.09
CA ILE A 169 -12.11 -3.22 9.61
C ILE A 169 -13.04 -4.12 8.81
N ALA A 170 -14.27 -3.68 8.53
CA ALA A 170 -15.25 -4.45 7.76
C ALA A 170 -14.72 -4.79 6.35
N LEU A 171 -14.14 -3.81 5.64
CA LEU A 171 -13.52 -4.03 4.33
C LEU A 171 -12.28 -4.92 4.43
N SER A 172 -11.42 -4.73 5.43
CA SER A 172 -10.24 -5.58 5.68
C SER A 172 -10.63 -7.05 5.89
N VAL A 173 -11.67 -7.32 6.69
CA VAL A 173 -12.19 -8.68 6.91
C VAL A 173 -12.84 -9.21 5.64
N ALA A 174 -13.69 -8.41 4.99
CA ALA A 174 -14.41 -8.79 3.78
C ALA A 174 -13.46 -9.09 2.61
N TYR A 175 -12.30 -8.45 2.55
CA TYR A 175 -11.31 -8.65 1.50
C TYR A 175 -10.87 -10.11 1.35
N THR A 176 -10.59 -10.80 2.47
CA THR A 176 -10.03 -12.17 2.45
C THR A 176 -10.97 -13.22 3.02
N SER A 177 -11.80 -12.87 4.02
CA SER A 177 -12.55 -13.83 4.84
C SER A 177 -13.93 -14.16 4.24
N PRO A 178 -14.40 -15.43 4.39
CA PRO A 178 -15.79 -15.77 4.10
C PRO A 178 -16.77 -14.94 4.95
N PRO A 179 -18.00 -14.70 4.46
CA PRO A 179 -18.55 -15.17 3.19
C PRO A 179 -18.22 -14.29 1.99
N LEU A 180 -17.71 -13.07 2.19
CA LEU A 180 -17.56 -12.08 1.13
C LEU A 180 -16.36 -12.35 0.23
N ARG A 181 -15.16 -12.52 0.78
CA ARG A 181 -13.92 -12.77 0.02
C ARG A 181 -13.78 -11.88 -1.22
N LEU A 182 -13.88 -10.56 -1.06
CA LEU A 182 -13.92 -9.58 -2.14
C LEU A 182 -12.78 -9.77 -3.15
N LYS A 183 -11.58 -10.09 -2.66
CA LYS A 183 -10.42 -10.44 -3.48
C LYS A 183 -10.72 -11.54 -4.49
N ALA A 184 -11.45 -12.58 -4.07
CA ALA A 184 -11.76 -13.74 -4.90
C ALA A 184 -13.00 -13.54 -5.79
N ARG A 185 -13.61 -12.36 -5.78
CA ARG A 185 -14.81 -12.00 -6.56
C ARG A 185 -14.58 -10.84 -7.52
N GLY A 186 -13.33 -10.43 -7.76
CA GLY A 186 -12.98 -9.32 -8.62
C GLY A 186 -13.25 -7.93 -8.01
N LEU A 187 -13.49 -7.87 -6.70
CA LEU A 187 -13.77 -6.62 -5.98
C LEU A 187 -12.61 -6.16 -5.09
N GLY A 188 -11.48 -6.84 -5.14
CA GLY A 188 -10.31 -6.50 -4.35
C GLY A 188 -9.68 -5.16 -4.74
N GLU A 189 -9.66 -4.83 -6.02
CA GLU A 189 -9.10 -3.58 -6.53
C GLU A 189 -9.98 -2.36 -6.19
N PRO A 190 -11.32 -2.39 -6.37
CA PRO A 190 -12.21 -1.37 -5.84
C PRO A 190 -12.09 -1.19 -4.32
N ASP A 191 -11.99 -2.28 -3.56
CA ASP A 191 -11.79 -2.25 -2.11
C ASP A 191 -10.50 -1.50 -1.74
N VAL A 192 -9.38 -1.84 -2.37
CA VAL A 192 -8.09 -1.14 -2.14
C VAL A 192 -8.18 0.34 -2.51
N PHE A 193 -8.86 0.70 -3.60
CA PHE A 193 -9.10 2.10 -3.96
C PHE A 193 -9.80 2.86 -2.82
N VAL A 194 -10.91 2.30 -2.32
CA VAL A 194 -11.70 2.92 -1.24
C VAL A 194 -10.91 3.01 0.05
N VAL A 195 -10.18 1.94 0.42
CA VAL A 195 -9.43 1.88 1.67
C VAL A 195 -8.26 2.85 1.67
N TRP A 196 -7.37 2.82 0.66
CA TRP A 196 -6.17 3.69 0.63
C TRP A 196 -6.43 5.13 0.18
N GLY A 197 -7.47 5.38 -0.58
CA GLY A 197 -7.90 6.71 -0.93
C GLY A 197 -8.83 7.29 0.14
N PRO A 198 -10.16 7.21 -0.10
CA PRO A 198 -11.16 7.86 0.74
C PRO A 198 -11.05 7.53 2.23
N LEU A 199 -11.00 6.25 2.62
CA LEU A 199 -11.06 5.90 4.05
C LEU A 199 -9.80 6.31 4.82
N MET A 200 -8.61 5.99 4.32
CA MET A 200 -7.38 6.33 5.05
C MET A 200 -7.13 7.83 5.05
N ILE A 201 -7.28 8.52 3.92
CA ILE A 201 -6.96 9.94 3.83
C ILE A 201 -8.03 10.77 4.54
N ALA A 202 -9.32 10.57 4.23
CA ALA A 202 -10.38 11.33 4.86
C ALA A 202 -10.51 11.02 6.36
N GLY A 203 -10.40 9.74 6.75
CA GLY A 203 -10.44 9.34 8.15
C GLY A 203 -9.28 9.90 8.97
N THR A 204 -8.05 9.92 8.43
CA THR A 204 -6.89 10.51 9.08
C THR A 204 -6.99 12.03 9.16
N TYR A 205 -7.44 12.68 8.07
CA TYR A 205 -7.71 14.12 8.05
C TYR A 205 -8.75 14.49 9.11
N PHE A 206 -9.92 13.82 9.11
CA PHE A 206 -10.97 14.07 10.09
C PHE A 206 -10.47 13.88 11.53
N SER A 207 -9.70 12.84 11.78
CA SER A 207 -9.12 12.61 13.11
C SER A 207 -8.20 13.74 13.56
N ALA A 208 -7.49 14.36 12.62
CA ALA A 208 -6.57 15.47 12.91
C ALA A 208 -7.29 16.80 13.11
N VAL A 209 -8.39 17.05 12.39
CA VAL A 209 -9.06 18.38 12.31
C VAL A 209 -10.40 18.38 13.05
N GLY A 210 -11.24 17.36 12.87
CA GLY A 210 -12.61 17.28 13.41
C GLY A 210 -13.69 17.64 12.40
N GLU A 211 -13.30 18.15 11.24
CA GLU A 211 -14.18 18.48 10.12
C GLU A 211 -13.70 17.77 8.86
N LEU A 212 -14.56 17.62 7.85
CA LEU A 212 -14.23 16.90 6.63
C LEU A 212 -14.85 17.60 5.41
N PRO A 213 -14.19 18.59 4.84
CA PRO A 213 -14.63 19.25 3.64
C PRO A 213 -14.56 18.32 2.42
N TRP A 214 -15.47 18.55 1.44
CA TRP A 214 -15.58 17.70 0.24
C TRP A 214 -14.27 17.61 -0.58
N GLN A 215 -13.42 18.65 -0.50
CA GLN A 215 -12.13 18.69 -1.18
C GLN A 215 -11.21 17.53 -0.78
N VAL A 216 -11.25 17.10 0.48
CA VAL A 216 -10.44 15.99 0.98
C VAL A 216 -10.80 14.68 0.29
N TRP A 217 -12.09 14.47 0.00
CA TRP A 217 -12.53 13.30 -0.75
C TRP A 217 -11.93 13.26 -2.17
N LEU A 218 -11.97 14.40 -2.89
CA LEU A 218 -11.36 14.49 -4.22
C LEU A 218 -9.81 14.39 -4.15
N ALA A 219 -9.19 15.03 -3.17
CA ALA A 219 -7.74 14.97 -2.96
C ALA A 219 -7.24 13.54 -2.68
N SER A 220 -8.10 12.65 -2.17
CA SER A 220 -7.77 11.26 -1.88
C SER A 220 -7.72 10.36 -3.13
N VAL A 221 -8.44 10.75 -4.19
CA VAL A 221 -8.61 9.91 -5.40
C VAL A 221 -7.29 9.55 -6.08
N PRO A 222 -6.36 10.50 -6.36
CA PRO A 222 -5.09 10.17 -7.00
C PRO A 222 -4.29 9.13 -6.22
N TYR A 223 -4.30 9.22 -4.88
CA TYR A 223 -3.58 8.28 -4.04
C TYR A 223 -4.22 6.89 -4.02
N GLY A 224 -5.56 6.81 -3.94
CA GLY A 224 -6.30 5.56 -4.06
C GLY A 224 -5.99 4.85 -5.39
N LEU A 225 -5.96 5.59 -6.51
CA LEU A 225 -5.58 5.05 -7.83
C LEU A 225 -4.14 4.52 -7.83
N LEU A 226 -3.19 5.25 -7.25
CA LEU A 226 -1.80 4.79 -7.11
C LEU A 226 -1.74 3.42 -6.42
N CYS A 227 -2.38 3.26 -5.27
CA CYS A 227 -2.38 2.00 -4.53
C CYS A 227 -3.06 0.86 -5.31
N THR A 228 -4.15 1.15 -6.00
CA THR A 228 -4.87 0.18 -6.84
C THR A 228 -3.98 -0.37 -7.97
N THR A 229 -3.11 0.46 -8.57
CA THR A 229 -2.20 -0.02 -9.64
C THR A 229 -1.22 -1.08 -9.15
N VAL A 230 -0.76 -1.00 -7.90
CA VAL A 230 0.12 -2.04 -7.31
C VAL A 230 -0.62 -3.37 -7.16
N LEU A 231 -1.87 -3.32 -6.70
CA LEU A 231 -2.68 -4.52 -6.56
C LEU A 231 -3.02 -5.12 -7.92
N MET A 232 -3.37 -4.29 -8.91
CA MET A 232 -3.58 -4.73 -10.28
C MET A 232 -2.33 -5.47 -10.82
N GLY A 233 -1.15 -4.86 -10.69
CA GLY A 233 0.11 -5.50 -11.10
C GLY A 233 0.34 -6.84 -10.38
N LYS A 234 0.10 -6.90 -9.06
CA LYS A 234 0.23 -8.12 -8.26
C LYS A 234 -0.74 -9.23 -8.73
N HIS A 235 -1.98 -8.89 -9.02
CA HIS A 235 -2.96 -9.87 -9.44
C HIS A 235 -2.76 -10.29 -10.91
N ILE A 236 -2.22 -9.41 -11.79
CA ILE A 236 -1.78 -9.80 -13.13
C ILE A 236 -0.66 -10.85 -13.04
N ASP A 237 0.36 -10.60 -12.19
CA ASP A 237 1.46 -11.54 -11.96
C ASP A 237 0.97 -12.89 -11.43
N LYS A 238 -0.19 -12.92 -10.77
CA LYS A 238 -0.76 -14.09 -10.14
C LYS A 238 -1.81 -14.84 -10.97
N ILE A 239 -2.21 -14.33 -12.15
CA ILE A 239 -3.22 -14.99 -13.01
C ILE A 239 -2.95 -16.49 -13.19
N PRO A 240 -1.69 -16.95 -13.49
CA PRO A 240 -1.40 -18.38 -13.68
C PRO A 240 -1.62 -19.23 -12.42
N TYR A 241 -1.61 -18.62 -11.25
CA TYR A 241 -1.77 -19.31 -9.96
C TYR A 241 -3.19 -19.17 -9.40
N ASP A 242 -3.81 -18.02 -9.55
CA ASP A 242 -5.15 -17.71 -9.01
C ASP A 242 -6.25 -18.43 -9.82
N GLY A 243 -6.13 -18.48 -11.14
CA GLY A 243 -7.12 -19.13 -12.02
C GLY A 243 -7.39 -20.59 -11.66
N PRO A 244 -6.36 -21.45 -11.57
CA PRO A 244 -6.52 -22.86 -11.21
C PRO A 244 -7.10 -23.09 -9.81
N THR A 245 -6.92 -22.16 -8.86
CA THR A 245 -7.47 -22.25 -7.49
C THR A 245 -8.91 -21.74 -7.37
N GLY A 246 -9.51 -21.30 -8.47
CA GLY A 246 -10.85 -20.70 -8.46
C GLY A 246 -10.89 -19.29 -7.84
N THR A 247 -9.73 -18.66 -7.61
CA THR A 247 -9.62 -17.29 -7.08
C THR A 247 -9.82 -16.30 -8.24
N ARG A 248 -11.00 -15.71 -8.33
CA ARG A 248 -11.40 -14.80 -9.42
C ARG A 248 -11.05 -13.35 -9.10
N THR A 249 -9.75 -13.01 -9.00
CA THR A 249 -9.32 -11.60 -8.89
C THR A 249 -9.75 -10.80 -10.12
N LEU A 250 -9.81 -9.47 -10.04
CA LEU A 250 -10.24 -8.64 -11.17
C LEU A 250 -9.42 -8.93 -12.45
N PRO A 251 -8.07 -9.07 -12.40
CA PRO A 251 -7.30 -9.49 -13.56
C PRO A 251 -7.66 -10.87 -14.11
N VAL A 252 -8.01 -11.84 -13.27
CA VAL A 252 -8.52 -13.15 -13.73
C VAL A 252 -9.85 -13.01 -14.46
N VAL A 253 -10.74 -12.15 -13.96
CA VAL A 253 -12.07 -11.90 -14.58
C VAL A 253 -11.93 -11.16 -15.92
N LEU A 254 -11.05 -10.17 -15.98
CA LEU A 254 -10.82 -9.36 -17.20
C LEU A 254 -10.02 -10.10 -18.28
N GLY A 255 -9.20 -11.07 -17.87
CA GLY A 255 -8.11 -11.60 -18.67
C GLY A 255 -6.91 -10.66 -18.71
N GLU A 256 -5.72 -11.24 -18.93
CA GLU A 256 -4.44 -10.54 -18.78
C GLU A 256 -4.31 -9.29 -19.67
N ALA A 257 -4.69 -9.36 -20.95
CA ALA A 257 -4.55 -8.25 -21.87
C ALA A 257 -5.38 -7.03 -21.46
N ARG A 258 -6.65 -7.25 -21.06
CA ARG A 258 -7.52 -6.16 -20.59
C ARG A 258 -7.07 -5.63 -19.24
N ALA A 259 -6.65 -6.51 -18.33
CA ALA A 259 -6.14 -6.11 -17.02
C ALA A 259 -4.91 -5.19 -17.15
N ARG A 260 -3.98 -5.50 -18.04
CA ARG A 260 -2.82 -4.64 -18.37
C ARG A 260 -3.26 -3.27 -18.90
N SER A 261 -4.24 -3.24 -19.82
CA SER A 261 -4.79 -1.99 -20.37
C SER A 261 -5.48 -1.15 -19.27
N VAL A 262 -6.29 -1.76 -18.43
CA VAL A 262 -6.94 -1.10 -17.28
C VAL A 262 -5.90 -0.54 -16.32
N THR A 263 -4.82 -1.28 -16.05
CA THR A 263 -3.72 -0.80 -15.18
C THR A 263 -3.06 0.45 -15.77
N ILE A 264 -2.83 0.50 -17.09
CA ILE A 264 -2.32 1.71 -17.76
C ILE A 264 -3.32 2.86 -17.62
N GLY A 265 -4.62 2.60 -17.80
CA GLY A 265 -5.67 3.60 -17.59
C GLY A 265 -5.68 4.18 -16.16
N LEU A 266 -5.54 3.33 -15.14
CA LEU A 266 -5.44 3.76 -13.75
C LEU A 266 -4.17 4.60 -13.51
N LEU A 267 -3.02 4.19 -14.06
CA LEU A 267 -1.77 4.95 -13.97
C LEU A 267 -1.90 6.35 -14.60
N VAL A 268 -2.56 6.47 -15.75
CA VAL A 268 -2.86 7.78 -16.38
C VAL A 268 -3.88 8.55 -15.55
N GLY A 269 -4.89 7.86 -15.03
CA GLY A 269 -5.93 8.43 -14.17
C GLY A 269 -5.39 9.17 -12.96
N VAL A 270 -4.25 8.73 -12.39
CA VAL A 270 -3.56 9.45 -11.29
C VAL A 270 -3.26 10.90 -11.69
N TYR A 271 -2.68 11.13 -12.85
CA TYR A 271 -2.29 12.47 -13.32
C TYR A 271 -3.49 13.30 -13.70
N VAL A 272 -4.47 12.69 -14.38
CA VAL A 272 -5.71 13.36 -14.76
C VAL A 272 -6.47 13.82 -13.51
N THR A 273 -6.67 12.92 -12.54
CA THR A 273 -7.40 13.26 -11.32
C THR A 273 -6.64 14.24 -10.43
N THR A 274 -5.29 14.19 -10.40
CA THR A 274 -4.49 15.23 -9.72
C THR A 274 -4.69 16.60 -10.39
N GLY A 275 -4.60 16.66 -11.72
CA GLY A 275 -4.83 17.91 -12.46
C GLY A 275 -6.24 18.45 -12.26
N LEU A 276 -7.27 17.60 -12.34
CA LEU A 276 -8.66 17.99 -12.08
C LEU A 276 -8.84 18.49 -10.64
N ALA A 277 -8.25 17.80 -9.65
CA ALA A 277 -8.33 18.21 -8.26
C ALA A 277 -7.68 19.59 -8.02
N VAL A 278 -6.62 19.92 -8.77
CA VAL A 278 -6.01 21.27 -8.74
C VAL A 278 -6.95 22.29 -9.38
N VAL A 279 -7.53 21.98 -10.54
CA VAL A 279 -8.42 22.91 -11.27
C VAL A 279 -9.66 23.27 -10.45
N VAL A 280 -10.24 22.28 -9.75
CA VAL A 280 -11.43 22.52 -8.90
C VAL A 280 -11.08 23.01 -7.49
N GLY A 281 -9.80 23.26 -7.22
CA GLY A 281 -9.35 23.78 -5.92
C GLY A 281 -9.32 22.76 -4.78
N ALA A 282 -9.36 21.46 -5.07
CA ALA A 282 -9.25 20.41 -4.04
C ALA A 282 -7.80 20.08 -3.67
N LEU A 283 -6.84 20.41 -4.54
CA LEU A 283 -5.40 20.27 -4.28
C LEU A 283 -4.66 21.55 -4.67
N PRO A 284 -3.62 21.95 -3.94
CA PRO A 284 -2.79 23.10 -4.27
C PRO A 284 -1.92 22.82 -5.50
N TRP A 285 -1.67 23.82 -6.35
CA TRP A 285 -0.93 23.62 -7.60
C TRP A 285 0.47 22.97 -7.49
N PRO A 286 1.26 23.13 -6.37
CA PRO A 286 2.58 22.49 -6.29
C PRO A 286 2.53 20.96 -6.38
N VAL A 287 1.38 20.31 -6.13
CA VAL A 287 1.24 18.87 -6.30
C VAL A 287 1.39 18.41 -7.77
N LEU A 288 1.31 19.34 -8.73
CA LEU A 288 1.62 19.05 -10.13
C LEU A 288 3.08 18.60 -10.35
N ALA A 289 3.94 18.75 -9.32
CA ALA A 289 5.27 18.11 -9.27
C ALA A 289 5.21 16.58 -9.53
N VAL A 290 4.04 15.95 -9.30
CA VAL A 290 3.79 14.54 -9.67
C VAL A 290 4.12 14.26 -11.14
N ALA A 291 4.02 15.23 -12.04
CA ALA A 291 4.41 15.13 -13.44
C ALA A 291 5.88 14.70 -13.63
N GLY A 292 6.76 14.94 -12.63
CA GLY A 292 8.13 14.41 -12.60
C GLY A 292 8.22 12.87 -12.57
N ALA A 293 7.10 12.16 -12.36
CA ALA A 293 7.03 10.71 -12.47
C ALA A 293 6.57 10.21 -13.86
N LEU A 294 6.16 11.09 -14.80
CA LEU A 294 5.73 10.72 -16.16
C LEU A 294 6.76 9.89 -16.94
N PRO A 295 8.09 10.17 -16.87
CA PRO A 295 9.06 9.32 -17.54
C PRO A 295 9.04 7.87 -17.02
N LEU A 296 8.73 7.68 -15.74
CA LEU A 296 8.59 6.34 -15.15
C LEU A 296 7.25 5.70 -15.52
N LEU A 297 6.17 6.47 -15.57
CA LEU A 297 4.88 6.01 -16.12
C LEU A 297 5.07 5.42 -17.53
N ARG A 298 5.75 6.14 -18.44
CA ARG A 298 6.01 5.65 -19.80
C ARG A 298 6.74 4.31 -19.81
N LYS A 299 7.72 4.12 -18.92
CA LYS A 299 8.45 2.85 -18.76
C LYS A 299 7.56 1.72 -18.27
N VAL A 300 6.74 1.98 -17.24
CA VAL A 300 5.81 1.00 -16.68
C VAL A 300 4.72 0.65 -17.71
N ALA A 301 4.15 1.64 -18.39
CA ALA A 301 3.16 1.43 -19.44
C ALA A 301 3.73 0.63 -20.62
N LYS A 302 5.01 0.86 -20.99
CA LYS A 302 5.69 0.03 -21.99
C LYS A 302 5.82 -1.42 -21.51
N ALA A 303 6.30 -1.65 -20.29
CA ALA A 303 6.44 -3.00 -19.73
C ALA A 303 5.09 -3.74 -19.61
N LEU A 304 3.99 -3.01 -19.36
CA LEU A 304 2.64 -3.58 -19.36
C LEU A 304 2.14 -3.94 -20.77
N ARG A 305 2.71 -3.39 -21.84
CA ARG A 305 2.40 -3.76 -23.24
C ARG A 305 3.31 -4.88 -23.77
N ASP A 306 4.54 -4.93 -23.28
CA ASP A 306 5.53 -5.93 -23.70
C ASP A 306 5.24 -7.30 -23.06
N PRO A 307 5.69 -8.40 -23.63
CA PRO A 307 5.68 -9.70 -23.00
C PRO A 307 6.40 -9.66 -21.64
N ARG A 308 5.87 -10.43 -20.68
CA ARG A 308 6.55 -10.65 -19.41
C ARG A 308 7.82 -11.46 -19.68
N PRO A 309 8.96 -11.19 -19.00
CA PRO A 309 10.11 -12.07 -19.04
C PRO A 309 9.76 -13.48 -18.56
N ASP A 310 10.30 -14.51 -19.21
CA ASP A 310 10.10 -15.91 -18.81
C ASP A 310 10.88 -16.23 -17.51
N GLU A 311 12.02 -15.58 -17.31
CA GLU A 311 12.91 -15.76 -16.16
C GLU A 311 13.16 -14.44 -15.42
N PRO A 312 13.46 -14.51 -14.10
CA PRO A 312 13.79 -13.32 -13.34
C PRO A 312 15.03 -12.63 -13.90
N PRO A 313 14.98 -11.31 -14.19
CA PRO A 313 16.19 -10.56 -14.49
C PRO A 313 17.20 -10.65 -13.32
N GLU A 314 18.51 -10.61 -13.63
CA GLU A 314 19.56 -10.69 -12.63
C GLU A 314 19.34 -9.68 -11.49
N GLY A 315 19.37 -10.16 -10.26
CA GLY A 315 19.17 -9.35 -9.05
C GLY A 315 17.74 -8.86 -8.83
N PHE A 316 16.72 -9.44 -9.52
CA PHE A 316 15.31 -9.07 -9.30
C PHE A 316 14.78 -9.76 -8.03
N PRO A 317 14.39 -9.02 -6.98
CA PRO A 317 14.28 -9.58 -5.62
C PRO A 317 12.93 -10.21 -5.29
N VAL A 318 11.88 -9.87 -6.05
CA VAL A 318 10.48 -10.21 -5.69
C VAL A 318 9.80 -11.02 -6.80
N TRP A 319 10.57 -11.81 -7.55
CA TRP A 319 10.00 -12.74 -8.52
C TRP A 319 9.05 -13.73 -7.82
N PRO A 320 7.86 -14.00 -8.40
CA PRO A 320 7.38 -13.68 -9.74
C PRO A 320 6.59 -12.36 -9.87
N LEU A 321 6.67 -11.44 -8.94
CA LEU A 321 5.90 -10.18 -8.94
C LEU A 321 6.52 -9.11 -9.85
N TRP A 322 6.49 -9.32 -11.17
CA TRP A 322 7.06 -8.41 -12.16
C TRP A 322 6.31 -7.08 -12.27
N PHE A 323 5.02 -7.14 -12.62
CA PHE A 323 4.20 -5.94 -12.81
C PHE A 323 3.92 -5.22 -11.50
N ALA A 324 3.74 -5.98 -10.41
CA ALA A 324 3.61 -5.40 -9.06
C ALA A 324 4.82 -4.55 -8.68
N ALA A 325 6.04 -5.05 -8.91
CA ALA A 325 7.25 -4.33 -8.57
C ALA A 325 7.41 -3.04 -9.40
N LEU A 326 7.09 -3.08 -10.69
CA LEU A 326 7.14 -1.91 -11.58
C LEU A 326 6.13 -0.84 -11.15
N CYS A 327 4.88 -1.24 -10.86
CA CYS A 327 3.86 -0.35 -10.34
C CYS A 327 4.26 0.23 -8.99
N PHE A 328 4.84 -0.57 -8.09
CA PHE A 328 5.29 -0.12 -6.77
C PHE A 328 6.39 0.94 -6.84
N VAL A 329 7.36 0.78 -7.76
CA VAL A 329 8.40 1.80 -8.00
C VAL A 329 7.78 3.10 -8.50
N HIS A 330 6.78 3.03 -9.41
CA HIS A 330 6.05 4.20 -9.88
C HIS A 330 5.28 4.89 -8.74
N VAL A 331 4.54 4.12 -7.94
CA VAL A 331 3.77 4.63 -6.79
C VAL A 331 4.68 5.38 -5.82
N ARG A 332 5.82 4.79 -5.43
CA ARG A 332 6.78 5.45 -4.51
C ARG A 332 7.27 6.78 -5.07
N ARG A 333 7.52 6.86 -6.38
CA ARG A 333 7.98 8.10 -7.02
C ARG A 333 6.86 9.13 -7.10
N ALA A 334 5.68 8.74 -7.58
CA ALA A 334 4.54 9.64 -7.77
C ALA A 334 3.99 10.12 -6.42
N ALA A 335 3.80 9.22 -5.45
CA ALA A 335 3.37 9.59 -4.10
C ALA A 335 4.38 10.48 -3.38
N GLY A 336 5.69 10.19 -3.52
CA GLY A 336 6.74 11.05 -2.95
C GLY A 336 6.70 12.47 -3.52
N LEU A 337 6.45 12.62 -4.84
CA LEU A 337 6.31 13.93 -5.47
C LEU A 337 5.00 14.62 -5.09
N LEU A 338 3.91 13.88 -4.91
CA LEU A 338 2.65 14.41 -4.39
C LEU A 338 2.84 14.97 -2.96
N VAL A 339 3.47 14.20 -2.08
CA VAL A 339 3.81 14.62 -0.71
C VAL A 339 4.74 15.83 -0.72
N LEU A 340 5.75 15.85 -1.58
CA LEU A 340 6.65 17.00 -1.74
C LEU A 340 5.88 18.25 -2.19
N GLY A 341 4.98 18.11 -3.15
CA GLY A 341 4.14 19.24 -3.60
C GLY A 341 3.25 19.79 -2.49
N LEU A 342 2.63 18.90 -1.69
CA LEU A 342 1.85 19.30 -0.51
C LEU A 342 2.73 19.96 0.56
N LEU A 343 3.94 19.46 0.79
CA LEU A 343 4.89 20.06 1.73
C LEU A 343 5.30 21.46 1.28
N VAL A 344 5.60 21.64 0.00
CA VAL A 344 5.90 22.97 -0.58
C VAL A 344 4.72 23.91 -0.40
N ALA A 345 3.49 23.45 -0.65
CA ALA A 345 2.29 24.23 -0.45
C ALA A 345 2.11 24.65 1.03
N ALA A 346 2.35 23.71 1.96
CA ALA A 346 2.26 23.98 3.38
C ALA A 346 3.34 24.96 3.88
N VAL A 347 4.58 24.89 3.36
CA VAL A 347 5.68 25.77 3.75
C VAL A 347 5.52 27.18 3.16
N LEU A 348 5.13 27.28 1.89
CA LEU A 348 5.01 28.56 1.19
C LEU A 348 3.65 29.26 1.41
N ASP A 349 2.79 28.68 2.26
CA ASP A 349 1.42 29.18 2.50
C ASP A 349 0.61 29.37 1.20
N ILE A 350 0.85 28.49 0.25
CA ILE A 350 0.03 28.39 -0.95
C ILE A 350 -1.26 27.70 -0.53
N GLY A 351 -2.32 28.52 -0.38
CA GLY A 351 -3.57 28.12 0.23
C GLY A 351 -4.01 26.73 -0.14
N LEU A 352 -4.06 25.84 0.84
CA LEU A 352 -4.93 24.70 0.77
C LEU A 352 -6.34 25.26 0.71
N PRO A 353 -7.18 24.87 -0.25
CA PRO A 353 -8.51 25.46 -0.45
C PRO A 353 -9.49 25.19 0.69
N LEU A 354 -9.00 24.90 1.88
CA LEU A 354 -9.70 24.46 3.09
C LEU A 354 -9.80 25.55 4.15
N SER A 355 -9.43 26.78 3.81
CA SER A 355 -9.38 27.91 4.75
C SER A 355 -10.53 28.91 4.57
N SER A 356 -11.68 28.49 4.09
CA SER A 356 -12.87 29.40 4.06
C SER A 356 -14.13 28.62 4.42
#